data_757209268905a09bc926a85507fc58a1
#
_entry.id   757209268905a09bc926a85507fc58a1
#
_cell.length_a   1.000
_cell.length_b   1.000
_cell.length_c   1.000
_cell.angle_alpha   90.00
_cell.angle_beta   90.00
_cell.angle_gamma   90.00
#
_symmetry.space_group_name_H-M   'P 1'
#
loop_
_entity.id
_entity.type
_entity.pdbx_description
1 polymer ?
#
loop_
_entity_poly.entity_id
_entity_poly.type
_entity_poly.pdbx_seq_one_letter_code
_entity_poly.pdbx_strand_id
1 'polypeptide(L)'
;DRAIRFGLAVGATVAPHSVFARKNYFYPDSPKGYQISQFEDPVVIGGALTFGYEKDGEFVTKTVNLTRAHLEEDAGKSLHEDYAGMSGIDLNRAGTPLLEIVSEPEIRSAAEAVAYAKALHSLVMWLGVCDGNMQEGSFRCDVNVSVRPVGQKEFGTRCEIKNLNSFRFIEEAVH
;
A
#
# COMPACT_ATOMS: atom_id res chain seq x y z
N ASP A 1 16.72 -1.16 -7.84
CA ASP A 1 16.32 -0.60 -9.15
C ASP A 1 14.81 -0.34 -9.23
N ARG A 2 13.91 -1.29 -8.84
CA ARG A 2 12.45 -1.14 -8.96
C ARG A 2 11.91 0.04 -8.18
N ALA A 3 12.34 0.25 -6.94
CA ALA A 3 11.95 1.39 -6.12
C ALA A 3 12.42 2.73 -6.70
N ILE A 4 13.64 2.80 -7.22
CA ILE A 4 14.18 3.98 -7.89
C ILE A 4 13.36 4.31 -9.15
N ARG A 5 13.06 3.30 -9.95
CA ARG A 5 12.23 3.44 -11.15
C ARG A 5 10.84 3.97 -10.82
N PHE A 6 10.23 3.46 -9.75
CA PHE A 6 8.97 3.97 -9.23
C PHE A 6 9.08 5.44 -8.80
N GLY A 7 10.10 5.78 -8.00
CA GLY A 7 10.33 7.16 -7.54
C GLY A 7 10.45 8.16 -8.68
N LEU A 8 11.22 7.81 -9.72
CA LEU A 8 11.36 8.65 -10.92
C LEU A 8 10.03 8.82 -11.66
N ALA A 9 9.22 7.76 -11.78
CA ALA A 9 7.95 7.80 -12.50
C ALA A 9 6.89 8.69 -11.82
N VAL A 10 6.93 8.81 -10.50
CA VAL A 10 6.01 9.68 -9.74
C VAL A 10 6.60 11.06 -9.41
N GLY A 11 7.74 11.40 -9.99
CA GLY A 11 8.41 12.69 -9.76
C GLY A 11 8.90 12.88 -8.32
N ALA A 12 9.19 11.79 -7.62
CA ALA A 12 9.70 11.82 -6.27
C ALA A 12 11.20 12.09 -6.20
N THR A 13 11.69 12.40 -5.02
CA THR A 13 13.12 12.45 -4.72
C THR A 13 13.61 11.03 -4.41
N VAL A 14 14.57 10.54 -5.17
CA VAL A 14 15.33 9.32 -4.80
C VAL A 14 16.39 9.73 -3.79
N ALA A 15 16.31 9.20 -2.57
CA ALA A 15 17.21 9.55 -1.50
C ALA A 15 18.63 9.09 -1.81
N PRO A 16 19.66 9.94 -1.69
CA PRO A 16 21.06 9.56 -1.90
C PRO A 16 21.57 8.61 -0.80
N HIS A 17 20.88 8.61 0.33
CA HIS A 17 21.14 7.76 1.47
C HIS A 17 19.81 7.18 1.98
N SER A 18 19.79 5.88 2.24
CA SER A 18 18.63 5.20 2.83
C SER A 18 19.09 4.12 3.80
N VAL A 19 18.33 3.91 4.85
CA VAL A 19 18.70 3.01 5.95
C VAL A 19 17.66 1.92 6.13
N PHE A 20 18.11 0.68 6.25
CA PHE A 20 17.28 -0.43 6.69
C PHE A 20 17.31 -0.54 8.22
N ALA A 21 16.12 -0.64 8.80
CA ALA A 21 15.90 -0.84 10.22
C ALA A 21 15.22 -2.19 10.46
N ARG A 22 15.13 -2.60 11.72
CA ARG A 22 14.41 -3.81 12.13
C ARG A 22 13.09 -3.41 12.79
N LYS A 23 11.98 -3.86 12.20
CA LYS A 23 10.65 -3.76 12.78
C LYS A 23 10.36 -5.05 13.53
N ASN A 24 10.55 -5.04 14.84
CA ASN A 24 10.34 -6.23 15.68
C ASN A 24 8.85 -6.55 15.77
N TYR A 25 8.52 -7.79 15.47
CA TYR A 25 7.16 -8.28 15.57
C TYR A 25 7.17 -9.81 15.68
N PHE A 26 6.52 -10.31 16.71
CA PHE A 26 6.55 -11.74 17.08
C PHE A 26 5.25 -12.39 16.65
N TYR A 27 5.25 -13.01 15.49
CA TYR A 27 4.11 -13.73 14.95
C TYR A 27 4.58 -14.99 14.21
N PRO A 28 3.77 -16.05 14.12
CA PRO A 28 4.19 -17.31 13.50
C PRO A 28 4.65 -17.17 12.05
N ASP A 29 4.10 -16.22 11.28
CA ASP A 29 4.48 -15.92 9.90
C ASP A 29 5.75 -15.05 9.77
N SER A 30 6.32 -14.62 10.90
CA SER A 30 7.58 -13.89 10.96
C SER A 30 8.64 -14.70 11.74
N PRO A 31 9.29 -15.70 11.09
CA PRO A 31 10.14 -16.67 11.79
C PRO A 31 11.37 -16.05 12.45
N LYS A 32 11.84 -14.91 11.98
CA LYS A 32 12.98 -14.18 12.58
C LYS A 32 12.56 -13.33 13.80
N GLY A 33 11.28 -13.10 14.02
CA GLY A 33 10.77 -12.19 15.03
C GLY A 33 10.94 -10.70 14.68
N TYR A 34 11.39 -10.38 13.47
CA TYR A 34 11.48 -9.02 12.94
C TYR A 34 11.34 -9.02 11.42
N GLN A 35 11.03 -7.87 10.88
CA GLN A 35 10.95 -7.57 9.46
C GLN A 35 11.98 -6.46 9.15
N ILE A 36 12.78 -6.65 8.11
CA ILE A 36 13.63 -5.57 7.59
C ILE A 36 12.71 -4.56 6.90
N SER A 37 12.86 -3.30 7.25
CA SER A 37 12.06 -2.19 6.71
C SER A 37 12.87 -0.91 6.68
N GLN A 38 12.35 0.15 6.05
CA GLN A 38 12.90 1.50 6.13
C GLN A 38 11.87 2.39 6.84
N PHE A 39 12.30 3.27 7.73
CA PHE A 39 11.41 4.12 8.49
C PHE A 39 11.70 5.60 8.29
N GLU A 40 12.80 6.11 8.87
CA GLU A 40 13.14 7.53 8.80
C GLU A 40 13.83 7.91 7.48
N ASP A 41 14.63 6.98 6.93
CA ASP A 41 15.42 7.19 5.73
C ASP A 41 14.97 6.25 4.59
N PRO A 42 13.77 6.47 4.01
CA PRO A 42 13.26 5.66 2.90
C PRO A 42 14.02 5.96 1.61
N VAL A 43 13.98 5.01 0.66
CA VAL A 43 14.64 5.16 -0.65
C VAL A 43 13.94 6.19 -1.55
N VAL A 44 12.63 6.42 -1.37
CA VAL A 44 11.82 7.37 -2.15
C VAL A 44 11.06 8.29 -1.23
N ILE A 45 11.18 9.59 -1.44
CA ILE A 45 10.57 10.65 -0.62
C ILE A 45 9.66 11.51 -1.51
N GLY A 46 8.41 11.65 -1.10
CA GLY A 46 7.43 12.45 -1.82
C GLY A 46 6.99 11.82 -3.15
N GLY A 47 6.68 12.67 -4.11
CA GLY A 47 6.10 12.31 -5.38
C GLY A 47 4.59 12.51 -5.41
N ALA A 48 3.97 12.27 -6.56
CA ALA A 48 2.53 12.41 -6.74
C ALA A 48 2.02 11.50 -7.85
N LEU A 49 0.77 11.07 -7.72
CA LEU A 49 0.07 10.30 -8.75
C LEU A 49 -1.16 11.07 -9.20
N THR A 50 -1.25 11.35 -10.50
CA THR A 50 -2.42 11.95 -11.14
C THR A 50 -3.23 10.86 -11.84
N PHE A 51 -4.54 10.82 -11.60
CA PHE A 51 -5.45 9.84 -12.17
C PHE A 51 -6.79 10.48 -12.55
N GLY A 52 -7.50 9.84 -13.48
CA GLY A 52 -8.84 10.25 -13.87
C GLY A 52 -9.91 9.32 -13.27
N TYR A 53 -11.07 9.86 -12.97
CA TYR A 53 -12.25 9.11 -12.53
C TYR A 53 -13.53 9.84 -12.91
N GLU A 54 -14.62 9.11 -12.88
CA GLU A 54 -15.96 9.69 -13.11
C GLU A 54 -16.54 10.20 -11.79
N LYS A 55 -17.02 11.45 -11.82
CA LYS A 55 -17.70 12.08 -10.70
C LYS A 55 -18.94 12.79 -11.24
N ASP A 56 -20.12 12.42 -10.72
CA ASP A 56 -21.41 13.02 -11.09
C ASP A 56 -21.68 13.05 -12.61
N GLY A 57 -21.19 12.02 -13.33
CA GLY A 57 -21.32 11.90 -14.79
C GLY A 57 -20.27 12.68 -15.61
N GLU A 58 -19.33 13.33 -14.95
CA GLU A 58 -18.22 14.03 -15.59
C GLU A 58 -16.88 13.34 -15.32
N PHE A 59 -16.02 13.31 -16.34
CA PHE A 59 -14.64 12.82 -16.16
C PHE A 59 -13.77 13.92 -15.57
N VAL A 60 -13.24 13.67 -14.39
CA VAL A 60 -12.37 14.60 -13.67
C VAL A 60 -11.01 13.99 -13.39
N THR A 61 -10.01 14.83 -13.16
CA THR A 61 -8.67 14.39 -12.75
C THR A 61 -8.38 14.83 -11.33
N LYS A 62 -7.60 13.99 -10.62
CA LYS A 62 -7.12 14.30 -9.28
C LYS A 62 -5.66 13.89 -9.15
N THR A 63 -4.91 14.69 -8.41
CA THR A 63 -3.55 14.36 -7.98
C THR A 63 -3.55 14.07 -6.49
N VAL A 64 -2.90 12.98 -6.11
CA VAL A 64 -2.65 12.60 -4.71
C VAL A 64 -1.16 12.55 -4.49
N ASN A 65 -0.69 13.27 -3.47
CA ASN A 65 0.70 13.27 -3.07
C ASN A 65 1.08 11.97 -2.36
N LEU A 66 2.33 11.61 -2.48
CA LEU A 66 2.93 10.49 -1.75
C LEU A 66 3.80 11.01 -0.62
N THR A 67 3.72 10.36 0.53
CA THR A 67 4.64 10.61 1.64
C THR A 67 5.99 10.02 1.33
N ARG A 68 6.00 8.75 0.92
CA ARG A 68 7.21 7.97 0.62
C ARG A 68 6.88 6.67 -0.10
N ALA A 69 7.91 6.04 -0.63
CA ALA A 69 7.92 4.61 -0.90
C ALA A 69 9.21 4.00 -0.31
N HIS A 70 9.08 2.91 0.42
CA HIS A 70 10.20 2.29 1.11
C HIS A 70 10.24 0.78 0.89
N LEU A 71 11.45 0.24 1.04
CA LEU A 71 11.70 -1.18 0.88
C LEU A 71 11.52 -1.91 2.20
N GLU A 72 10.89 -3.05 2.13
CA GLU A 72 10.76 -4.00 3.23
C GLU A 72 10.94 -5.44 2.71
N GLU A 73 10.97 -6.39 3.63
CA GLU A 73 10.76 -7.80 3.34
C GLU A 73 9.34 -8.22 3.72
N ASP A 74 8.77 -9.12 2.95
CA ASP A 74 7.44 -9.65 3.24
C ASP A 74 7.47 -10.69 4.36
N ALA A 75 6.35 -10.81 5.08
CA ALA A 75 6.10 -11.89 6.02
C ALA A 75 5.59 -13.14 5.28
N GLY A 76 5.51 -14.26 5.99
CA GLY A 76 4.78 -15.43 5.54
C GLY A 76 3.26 -15.21 5.52
N LYS A 77 2.51 -16.27 5.40
CA LYS A 77 1.05 -16.25 5.38
C LYS A 77 0.51 -17.24 6.42
N SER A 78 -0.43 -16.78 7.25
CA SER A 78 -1.20 -17.65 8.14
C SER A 78 -2.43 -18.17 7.42
N LEU A 79 -2.64 -19.48 7.45
CA LEU A 79 -3.75 -20.20 6.80
C LEU A 79 -4.70 -20.66 7.91
N HIS A 80 -5.82 -19.96 8.08
CA HIS A 80 -6.77 -20.21 9.18
C HIS A 80 -7.91 -21.14 8.79
N GLU A 81 -8.24 -21.22 7.50
CA GLU A 81 -9.41 -21.93 6.99
C GLU A 81 -9.10 -23.36 6.51
N ASP A 82 -7.83 -23.63 6.23
CA ASP A 82 -7.42 -24.91 5.62
C ASP A 82 -7.32 -26.07 6.63
N TYR A 83 -7.32 -25.77 7.94
CA TYR A 83 -7.08 -26.74 9.00
C TYR A 83 -8.06 -26.57 10.15
N ALA A 84 -8.88 -27.57 10.45
CA ALA A 84 -9.83 -27.55 11.56
C ALA A 84 -9.11 -27.45 12.92
N GLY A 85 -9.32 -26.34 13.63
CA GLY A 85 -8.77 -26.10 14.97
C GLY A 85 -7.26 -25.82 15.02
N MET A 86 -6.63 -25.60 13.86
CA MET A 86 -5.21 -25.26 13.74
C MET A 86 -5.01 -24.15 12.71
N SER A 87 -3.87 -23.48 12.76
CA SER A 87 -3.44 -22.54 11.72
C SER A 87 -2.20 -23.10 11.03
N GLY A 88 -2.25 -23.20 9.73
CA GLY A 88 -1.07 -23.48 8.90
C GLY A 88 -0.22 -22.24 8.74
N ILE A 89 1.09 -22.41 8.55
CA ILE A 89 2.01 -21.31 8.24
C ILE A 89 2.69 -21.61 6.91
N ASP A 90 2.47 -20.74 5.95
CA ASP A 90 3.14 -20.76 4.65
C ASP A 90 4.24 -19.70 4.63
N LEU A 91 5.48 -20.13 4.56
CA LEU A 91 6.67 -19.26 4.55
C LEU A 91 7.23 -19.00 3.15
N ASN A 92 6.58 -19.44 2.09
CA ASN A 92 7.11 -19.29 0.72
C ASN A 92 7.35 -17.82 0.33
N ARG A 93 6.58 -16.90 0.90
CA ARG A 93 6.70 -15.46 0.64
C ARG A 93 7.62 -14.75 1.64
N ALA A 94 7.95 -15.36 2.78
CA ALA A 94 8.76 -14.73 3.83
C ALA A 94 10.13 -14.30 3.29
N GLY A 95 10.51 -13.04 3.54
CA GLY A 95 11.76 -12.46 3.07
C GLY A 95 11.74 -11.97 1.62
N THR A 96 10.65 -12.12 0.89
CA THR A 96 10.51 -11.54 -0.47
C THR A 96 10.56 -10.00 -0.40
N PRO A 97 11.34 -9.34 -1.29
CA PRO A 97 11.35 -7.88 -1.33
C PRO A 97 9.97 -7.29 -1.60
N LEU A 98 9.58 -6.32 -0.78
CA LEU A 98 8.32 -5.60 -0.84
C LEU A 98 8.59 -4.10 -0.95
N LEU A 99 7.83 -3.40 -1.80
CA LEU A 99 7.80 -1.94 -1.88
C LEU A 99 6.49 -1.44 -1.27
N GLU A 100 6.56 -0.76 -0.13
CA GLU A 100 5.40 -0.09 0.46
C GLU A 100 5.33 1.35 -0.04
N ILE A 101 4.18 1.73 -0.58
CA ILE A 101 3.90 3.06 -1.13
C ILE A 101 2.85 3.71 -0.22
N VAL A 102 3.20 4.83 0.39
CA VAL A 102 2.35 5.55 1.34
C VAL A 102 1.87 6.85 0.72
N SER A 103 0.55 7.00 0.60
CA SER A 103 -0.07 8.24 0.12
C SER A 103 -0.32 9.23 1.25
N GLU A 104 -0.38 10.52 0.92
CA GLU A 104 -0.96 11.53 1.79
C GLU A 104 -2.48 11.32 1.93
N PRO A 105 -3.10 11.75 3.04
CA PRO A 105 -4.52 11.53 3.33
C PRO A 105 -5.42 12.52 2.55
N GLU A 106 -5.34 12.51 1.23
CA GLU A 106 -6.00 13.46 0.33
C GLU A 106 -7.21 12.88 -0.41
N ILE A 107 -7.47 11.57 -0.30
CA ILE A 107 -8.63 10.89 -0.89
C ILE A 107 -9.89 11.23 -0.09
N ARG A 108 -11.01 11.47 -0.78
CA ARG A 108 -12.26 11.96 -0.18
C ARG A 108 -13.51 11.14 -0.52
N SER A 109 -13.38 10.10 -1.36
CA SER A 109 -14.48 9.21 -1.71
C SER A 109 -14.00 7.82 -2.08
N ALA A 110 -14.91 6.84 -2.07
CA ALA A 110 -14.62 5.48 -2.52
C ALA A 110 -14.23 5.45 -4.00
N ALA A 111 -14.88 6.23 -4.85
CA ALA A 111 -14.54 6.33 -6.28
C ALA A 111 -13.10 6.84 -6.49
N GLU A 112 -12.69 7.86 -5.74
CA GLU A 112 -11.30 8.34 -5.75
C GLU A 112 -10.32 7.26 -5.29
N ALA A 113 -10.64 6.53 -4.21
CA ALA A 113 -9.78 5.48 -3.67
C ALA A 113 -9.57 4.34 -4.69
N VAL A 114 -10.63 3.89 -5.33
CA VAL A 114 -10.58 2.85 -6.37
C VAL A 114 -9.80 3.33 -7.59
N ALA A 115 -10.04 4.55 -8.06
CA ALA A 115 -9.34 5.10 -9.21
C ALA A 115 -7.84 5.28 -8.94
N TYR A 116 -7.49 5.78 -7.76
CA TYR A 116 -6.09 5.86 -7.30
C TYR A 116 -5.42 4.48 -7.28
N ALA A 117 -6.06 3.49 -6.65
CA ALA A 117 -5.53 2.14 -6.56
C ALA A 117 -5.34 1.49 -7.93
N LYS A 118 -6.28 1.67 -8.86
CA LYS A 118 -6.18 1.19 -10.25
C LYS A 118 -5.04 1.87 -11.01
N ALA A 119 -4.89 3.18 -10.86
CA ALA A 119 -3.80 3.92 -11.51
C ALA A 119 -2.43 3.47 -10.99
N LEU A 120 -2.30 3.32 -9.66
CA LEU A 120 -1.09 2.82 -9.04
C LEU A 120 -0.77 1.39 -9.47
N HIS A 121 -1.77 0.52 -9.47
CA HIS A 121 -1.65 -0.87 -9.94
C HIS A 121 -1.11 -0.94 -11.37
N SER A 122 -1.71 -0.16 -12.28
CA SER A 122 -1.25 -0.08 -13.66
C SER A 122 0.19 0.42 -13.76
N LEU A 123 0.53 1.45 -13.00
CA LEU A 123 1.88 2.02 -12.97
C LEU A 123 2.94 1.00 -12.53
N VAL A 124 2.71 0.30 -11.42
CA VAL A 124 3.70 -0.66 -10.90
C VAL A 124 3.88 -1.87 -11.82
N MET A 125 2.84 -2.27 -12.54
CA MET A 125 2.94 -3.30 -13.58
C MET A 125 3.77 -2.81 -14.77
N TRP A 126 3.49 -1.62 -15.30
CA TRP A 126 4.25 -1.01 -16.40
C TRP A 126 5.74 -0.85 -16.08
N LEU A 127 6.05 -0.50 -14.85
CA LEU A 127 7.42 -0.34 -14.38
C LEU A 127 8.12 -1.67 -14.09
N GLY A 128 7.39 -2.79 -14.17
CA GLY A 128 7.92 -4.11 -13.84
C GLY A 128 8.29 -4.26 -12.35
N VAL A 129 7.57 -3.55 -11.47
CA VAL A 129 7.74 -3.68 -10.01
C VAL A 129 7.16 -5.01 -9.53
N CYS A 130 5.95 -5.34 -9.97
CA CYS A 130 5.28 -6.62 -9.69
C CYS A 130 4.37 -7.03 -10.86
N ASP A 131 3.78 -8.22 -10.80
CA ASP A 131 2.81 -8.72 -11.78
C ASP A 131 1.39 -8.22 -11.54
N GLY A 132 1.14 -7.55 -10.40
CA GLY A 132 -0.14 -6.97 -10.04
C GLY A 132 -1.22 -7.98 -9.61
N ASN A 133 -0.89 -9.25 -9.39
CA ASN A 133 -1.87 -10.25 -8.98
C ASN A 133 -2.33 -10.02 -7.54
N MET A 134 -3.54 -9.45 -7.39
CA MET A 134 -4.11 -9.13 -6.08
C MET A 134 -4.52 -10.38 -5.29
N GLN A 135 -4.94 -11.45 -5.96
CA GLN A 135 -5.37 -12.69 -5.30
C GLN A 135 -4.19 -13.43 -4.69
N GLU A 136 -3.03 -13.39 -5.35
CA GLU A 136 -1.78 -13.98 -4.84
C GLU A 136 -1.02 -13.03 -3.90
N GLY A 137 -1.49 -11.79 -3.74
CA GLY A 137 -0.89 -10.81 -2.85
C GLY A 137 0.35 -10.10 -3.42
N SER A 138 0.54 -10.12 -4.75
CA SER A 138 1.60 -9.36 -5.43
C SER A 138 1.32 -7.85 -5.42
N PHE A 139 0.05 -7.47 -5.35
CA PHE A 139 -0.41 -6.12 -5.09
C PHE A 139 -1.43 -6.16 -3.97
N ARG A 140 -1.18 -5.42 -2.90
CA ARG A 140 -2.04 -5.35 -1.71
C ARG A 140 -2.33 -3.90 -1.39
N CYS A 141 -3.51 -3.64 -0.82
CA CYS A 141 -3.90 -2.30 -0.40
C CYS A 141 -4.48 -2.38 1.01
N ASP A 142 -3.92 -1.60 1.93
CA ASP A 142 -4.50 -1.34 3.23
C ASP A 142 -5.20 0.03 3.19
N VAL A 143 -6.46 0.08 3.64
CA VAL A 143 -7.26 1.31 3.65
C VAL A 143 -7.25 1.89 5.05
N ASN A 144 -6.71 3.11 5.17
CA ASN A 144 -6.82 3.93 6.37
C ASN A 144 -7.92 4.95 6.17
N VAL A 145 -8.99 4.86 6.94
CA VAL A 145 -10.17 5.71 6.82
C VAL A 145 -10.54 6.36 8.14
N SER A 146 -11.01 7.60 8.10
CA SER A 146 -11.60 8.31 9.23
C SER A 146 -12.76 9.17 8.76
N VAL A 147 -13.67 9.48 9.66
CA VAL A 147 -14.79 10.41 9.42
C VAL A 147 -14.66 11.63 10.30
N ARG A 148 -15.15 12.77 9.80
CA ARG A 148 -15.20 14.03 10.54
C ARG A 148 -16.43 14.83 10.16
N PRO A 149 -16.96 15.69 11.04
CA PRO A 149 -18.03 16.61 10.69
C PRO A 149 -17.65 17.53 9.52
N VAL A 150 -18.64 17.89 8.70
CA VAL A 150 -18.42 18.85 7.60
C VAL A 150 -17.91 20.18 8.18
N GLY A 151 -16.83 20.70 7.59
CA GLY A 151 -16.18 21.94 8.05
C GLY A 151 -15.08 21.75 9.09
N GLN A 152 -14.96 20.59 9.71
CA GLN A 152 -13.84 20.30 10.61
C GLN A 152 -12.55 20.07 9.79
N LYS A 153 -11.44 20.69 10.22
CA LYS A 153 -10.12 20.54 9.56
C LYS A 153 -9.38 19.30 10.02
N GLU A 154 -9.42 19.01 11.31
CA GLU A 154 -8.73 17.89 11.93
C GLU A 154 -9.40 16.56 11.51
N PHE A 155 -8.57 15.57 11.20
CA PHE A 155 -9.07 14.21 10.91
C PHE A 155 -9.66 13.57 12.17
N GLY A 156 -10.65 12.71 11.98
CA GLY A 156 -11.18 11.86 13.05
C GLY A 156 -10.26 10.68 13.37
N THR A 157 -10.71 9.82 14.23
CA THR A 157 -9.99 8.59 14.60
C THR A 157 -9.82 7.69 13.38
N ARG A 158 -8.58 7.34 13.10
CA ARG A 158 -8.24 6.47 11.98
C ARG A 158 -8.57 5.01 12.27
N CYS A 159 -9.26 4.36 11.36
CA CYS A 159 -9.41 2.91 11.30
C CYS A 159 -8.58 2.37 10.14
N GLU A 160 -7.93 1.24 10.33
CA GLU A 160 -7.21 0.53 9.28
C GLU A 160 -7.97 -0.73 8.90
N ILE A 161 -8.23 -0.92 7.60
CA ILE A 161 -8.90 -2.08 7.04
C ILE A 161 -7.89 -2.81 6.16
N LYS A 162 -7.56 -4.03 6.55
CA LYS A 162 -6.56 -4.87 5.89
C LYS A 162 -7.21 -6.00 5.09
N ASN A 163 -6.36 -6.72 4.35
CA ASN A 163 -6.76 -7.91 3.61
C ASN A 163 -7.75 -7.64 2.46
N LEU A 164 -7.60 -6.49 1.82
CA LEU A 164 -8.41 -6.10 0.66
C LEU A 164 -7.73 -6.60 -0.63
N ASN A 165 -8.25 -7.68 -1.20
CA ASN A 165 -7.65 -8.38 -2.34
C ASN A 165 -8.38 -8.11 -3.68
N SER A 166 -9.21 -7.08 -3.73
CA SER A 166 -9.86 -6.61 -4.95
C SER A 166 -10.21 -5.13 -4.87
N PHE A 167 -10.34 -4.48 -6.03
CA PHE A 167 -10.79 -3.08 -6.09
C PHE A 167 -12.20 -2.87 -5.54
N ARG A 168 -13.07 -3.87 -5.69
CA ARG A 168 -14.41 -3.87 -5.10
C ARG A 168 -14.35 -3.82 -3.57
N PHE A 169 -13.46 -4.60 -2.95
CA PHE A 169 -13.31 -4.57 -1.49
C PHE A 169 -12.69 -3.26 -1.00
N ILE A 170 -11.85 -2.60 -1.79
CA ILE A 170 -11.37 -1.25 -1.47
C ILE A 170 -12.55 -0.26 -1.47
N GLU A 171 -13.46 -0.35 -2.44
CA GLU A 171 -14.66 0.48 -2.51
C GLU A 171 -15.55 0.26 -1.28
N GLU A 172 -15.87 -0.99 -0.97
CA GLU A 172 -16.69 -1.38 0.19
C GLU A 172 -16.06 -0.96 1.53
N ALA A 173 -14.74 -0.96 1.63
CA ALA A 173 -14.03 -0.55 2.85
C ALA A 173 -14.09 0.96 3.12
N VAL A 174 -14.31 1.78 2.10
CA VAL A 174 -14.41 3.24 2.24
C VAL A 174 -15.84 3.69 2.46
N HIS A 175 -16.85 2.90 2.03
CA HIS A 175 -18.25 3.14 2.29
C HIS A 175 -18.66 2.76 3.71
#